data_19e16842c9dfcd6917e73abe99dbb96d
#
_entry.id   19e16842c9dfcd6917e73abe99dbb96d
#
_cell.length_a   1.000
_cell.length_b   1.000
_cell.length_c   1.000
_cell.angle_alpha   90.00
_cell.angle_beta   90.00
_cell.angle_gamma   90.00
#
_symmetry.space_group_name_H-M   'P 1'
#
loop_
_entity.id
_entity.type
_entity.pdbx_description
1 polymer ?
#
loop_
_entity_poly.entity_id
_entity_poly.type
_entity_poly.pdbx_seq_one_letter_code
_entity_poly.pdbx_strand_id
1 'polypeptide(L)'
;MLFRSGGKALLFEQTGTPFPVLTNMMGSDRRMAMALGVESLDELTRRLDDLLQQAVSPKNSLLDKLRMLPLLAEMSRWLPRTSSSRGECQQVVLQGEEASLDALPVLKCWPCDGGRFVTLPLVHTLDPETGIRNVGMYRLQLFDARTDRKSVV
;
A
#
# COMPACT_ATOMS: atom_id res chain seq x y z
N MET A 1 -6.85 -12.35 -18.74
CA MET A 1 -6.38 -12.68 -17.37
C MET A 1 -5.31 -11.67 -16.98
N LEU A 2 -5.60 -10.76 -16.05
CA LEU A 2 -4.72 -9.64 -15.68
C LEU A 2 -3.56 -10.07 -14.76
N PHE A 3 -3.69 -11.20 -14.10
CA PHE A 3 -2.66 -11.77 -13.22
C PHE A 3 -2.25 -13.16 -13.69
N ARG A 4 -0.94 -13.41 -13.77
CA ARG A 4 -0.36 -14.72 -14.03
C ARG A 4 0.96 -14.86 -13.28
N SER A 5 1.05 -15.84 -12.37
CA SER A 5 2.29 -16.15 -11.66
C SER A 5 3.40 -16.49 -12.65
N GLY A 6 4.58 -15.92 -12.46
CA GLY A 6 5.70 -16.01 -13.38
C GLY A 6 5.53 -15.29 -14.72
N GLY A 7 4.34 -14.70 -15.00
CA GLY A 7 4.08 -13.97 -16.23
C GLY A 7 4.75 -12.59 -16.26
N LYS A 8 4.80 -11.99 -17.45
CA LYS A 8 5.33 -10.63 -17.63
C LYS A 8 4.45 -9.59 -16.97
N ALA A 9 5.03 -8.50 -16.48
CA ALA A 9 4.30 -7.28 -16.22
C ALA A 9 3.92 -6.63 -17.55
N LEU A 10 2.73 -6.03 -17.62
CA LEU A 10 2.19 -5.40 -18.83
C LEU A 10 1.85 -3.95 -18.50
N LEU A 11 2.42 -3.03 -19.27
CA LEU A 11 2.11 -1.60 -19.21
C LEU A 11 1.19 -1.26 -20.39
N PHE A 12 0.03 -0.72 -20.06
CA PHE A 12 -0.94 -0.18 -21.04
C PHE A 12 -0.86 1.35 -20.98
N GLU A 13 -0.29 1.95 -22.01
CA GLU A 13 -0.11 3.41 -22.06
C GLU A 13 -1.37 4.13 -22.54
N GLN A 14 -2.18 3.47 -23.39
CA GLN A 14 -3.42 4.01 -23.91
C GLN A 14 -4.61 3.28 -23.29
N THR A 15 -5.15 3.81 -22.21
CA THR A 15 -6.23 3.18 -21.43
C THR A 15 -7.58 3.87 -21.61
N GLY A 16 -7.65 4.92 -22.45
CA GLY A 16 -8.83 5.78 -22.56
C GLY A 16 -8.97 6.76 -21.36
N THR A 17 -8.01 6.77 -20.45
CA THR A 17 -7.89 7.73 -19.35
C THR A 17 -6.52 8.42 -19.41
N PRO A 18 -6.30 9.55 -18.71
CA PRO A 18 -4.99 10.20 -18.65
C PRO A 18 -3.90 9.41 -17.92
N PHE A 19 -4.21 8.24 -17.36
CA PHE A 19 -3.28 7.43 -16.60
C PHE A 19 -2.94 6.12 -17.32
N PRO A 20 -1.65 5.74 -17.40
CA PRO A 20 -1.28 4.40 -17.81
C PRO A 20 -1.67 3.36 -16.74
N VAL A 21 -1.87 2.12 -17.15
CA VAL A 21 -2.19 1.00 -16.26
C VAL A 21 -1.11 -0.06 -16.35
N LEU A 22 -0.52 -0.38 -15.20
CA LEU A 22 0.44 -1.46 -15.05
C LEU A 22 -0.24 -2.66 -14.38
N THR A 23 -0.19 -3.83 -15.03
CA THR A 23 -0.76 -5.06 -14.51
C THR A 23 0.31 -6.12 -14.28
N ASN A 24 0.01 -7.10 -13.41
CA ASN A 24 0.87 -8.22 -13.05
C ASN A 24 2.28 -7.79 -12.56
N MET A 25 2.38 -6.58 -11.96
CA MET A 25 3.64 -6.05 -11.44
C MET A 25 4.28 -7.01 -10.43
N MET A 26 3.50 -7.52 -9.49
CA MET A 26 3.94 -8.45 -8.43
C MET A 26 3.86 -9.93 -8.83
N GLY A 27 3.81 -10.25 -10.13
CA GLY A 27 3.63 -11.61 -10.63
C GLY A 27 4.89 -12.49 -10.63
N SER A 28 5.98 -12.10 -9.96
CA SER A 28 7.16 -12.94 -9.73
C SER A 28 7.93 -12.50 -8.50
N ASP A 29 8.62 -13.46 -7.84
CA ASP A 29 9.42 -13.24 -6.64
C ASP A 29 10.49 -12.18 -6.87
N ARG A 30 11.14 -12.20 -8.04
CA ARG A 30 12.14 -11.19 -8.41
C ARG A 30 11.53 -9.77 -8.41
N ARG A 31 10.35 -9.57 -8.98
CA ARG A 31 9.70 -8.24 -9.01
C ARG A 31 9.19 -7.84 -7.64
N MET A 32 8.71 -8.80 -6.83
CA MET A 32 8.37 -8.54 -5.44
C MET A 32 9.58 -8.11 -4.62
N ALA A 33 10.71 -8.82 -4.77
CA ALA A 33 11.97 -8.45 -4.11
C ALA A 33 12.44 -7.04 -4.53
N MET A 34 12.38 -6.73 -5.84
CA MET A 34 12.71 -5.38 -6.34
C MET A 34 11.81 -4.30 -5.74
N ALA A 35 10.50 -4.55 -5.64
CA ALA A 35 9.55 -3.60 -5.06
C ALA A 35 9.78 -3.37 -3.55
N LEU A 36 10.30 -4.38 -2.85
CA LEU A 36 10.64 -4.33 -1.43
C LEU A 36 12.06 -3.84 -1.16
N GLY A 37 12.88 -3.61 -2.21
CA GLY A 37 14.26 -3.15 -2.08
C GLY A 37 15.20 -4.20 -1.47
N VAL A 38 14.93 -5.48 -1.69
CA VAL A 38 15.73 -6.63 -1.23
C VAL A 38 16.24 -7.45 -2.41
N GLU A 39 17.28 -8.24 -2.22
CA GLU A 39 17.79 -9.13 -3.27
C GLU A 39 16.89 -10.36 -3.48
N SER A 40 16.29 -10.86 -2.39
CA SER A 40 15.38 -11.99 -2.41
C SER A 40 14.33 -11.90 -1.31
N LEU A 41 13.23 -12.64 -1.44
CA LEU A 41 12.20 -12.72 -0.39
C LEU A 41 12.74 -13.45 0.87
N ASP A 42 13.68 -14.39 0.70
CA ASP A 42 14.34 -15.08 1.82
C ASP A 42 15.19 -14.12 2.67
N GLU A 43 15.79 -13.12 2.05
CA GLU A 43 16.50 -12.04 2.79
C GLU A 43 15.53 -11.28 3.68
N LEU A 44 14.37 -10.91 3.15
CA LEU A 44 13.33 -10.22 3.93
C LEU A 44 12.85 -11.07 5.11
N THR A 45 12.62 -12.36 4.89
CA THR A 45 12.20 -13.29 5.94
C THR A 45 13.25 -13.37 7.05
N ARG A 46 14.51 -13.55 6.69
CA ARG A 46 15.62 -13.59 7.67
C ARG A 46 15.71 -12.28 8.47
N ARG A 47 15.62 -11.13 7.77
CA ARG A 47 15.66 -9.82 8.43
C ARG A 47 14.51 -9.65 9.42
N LEU A 48 13.31 -10.08 9.09
CA LEU A 48 12.16 -10.03 9.99
C LEU A 48 12.33 -10.97 11.19
N ASP A 49 12.82 -12.18 10.98
CA ASP A 49 13.10 -13.13 12.05
C ASP A 49 14.17 -12.59 13.01
N ASP A 50 15.25 -12.02 12.51
CA ASP A 50 16.30 -11.41 13.31
C ASP A 50 15.75 -10.25 14.17
N LEU A 51 14.91 -9.39 13.56
CA LEU A 51 14.27 -8.29 14.26
C LEU A 51 13.34 -8.78 15.38
N LEU A 52 12.51 -9.79 15.11
CA LEU A 52 11.62 -10.40 16.10
C LEU A 52 12.41 -11.05 17.24
N GLN A 53 13.44 -11.83 16.93
CA GLN A 53 14.30 -12.45 17.94
C GLN A 53 14.99 -11.41 18.82
N GLN A 54 15.51 -10.33 18.22
CA GLN A 54 16.12 -9.23 18.96
C GLN A 54 15.10 -8.52 19.84
N ALA A 55 13.86 -8.31 19.37
CA ALA A 55 12.81 -7.66 20.15
C ALA A 55 12.37 -8.49 21.37
N VAL A 56 12.23 -9.81 21.21
CA VAL A 56 11.72 -10.73 22.25
C VAL A 56 12.81 -11.19 23.23
N SER A 57 14.10 -11.14 22.85
CA SER A 57 15.20 -11.60 23.69
C SER A 57 15.27 -10.84 25.03
N PRO A 58 15.43 -11.53 26.18
CA PRO A 58 15.57 -10.87 27.47
C PRO A 58 16.80 -9.96 27.51
N LYS A 59 16.66 -8.74 28.02
CA LYS A 59 17.74 -7.75 28.15
C LYS A 59 18.12 -7.58 29.63
N ASN A 60 18.99 -8.43 30.10
CA ASN A 60 19.37 -8.49 31.53
C ASN A 60 20.57 -7.59 31.85
N SER A 61 21.35 -7.15 30.86
CA SER A 61 22.55 -6.35 31.06
C SER A 61 22.39 -4.94 30.50
N LEU A 62 23.11 -3.96 31.07
CA LEU A 62 23.22 -2.60 30.49
C LEU A 62 23.85 -2.62 29.10
N LEU A 63 24.81 -3.53 28.87
CA LEU A 63 25.40 -3.69 27.54
C LEU A 63 24.39 -4.18 26.50
N ASP A 64 23.47 -5.05 26.87
CA ASP A 64 22.42 -5.53 25.98
C ASP A 64 21.46 -4.39 25.60
N LYS A 65 21.15 -3.51 26.55
CA LYS A 65 20.32 -2.32 26.30
C LYS A 65 21.02 -1.33 25.36
N LEU A 66 22.32 -1.12 25.53
CA LEU A 66 23.10 -0.26 24.63
C LEU A 66 23.19 -0.83 23.21
N ARG A 67 23.33 -2.14 23.07
CA ARG A 67 23.33 -2.82 21.77
C ARG A 67 22.00 -2.70 21.01
N MET A 68 20.90 -2.37 21.71
CA MET A 68 19.61 -2.13 21.06
C MET A 68 19.48 -0.73 20.45
N LEU A 69 20.34 0.23 20.79
CA LEU A 69 20.22 1.60 20.30
C LEU A 69 20.20 1.70 18.77
N PRO A 70 21.07 0.98 18.00
CA PRO A 70 21.00 1.00 16.54
C PRO A 70 19.68 0.48 16.00
N LEU A 71 19.13 -0.60 16.59
CA LEU A 71 17.84 -1.16 16.22
C LEU A 71 16.70 -0.18 16.48
N LEU A 72 16.69 0.46 17.64
CA LEU A 72 15.68 1.48 17.99
C LEU A 72 15.78 2.69 17.05
N ALA A 73 17.01 3.10 16.68
CA ALA A 73 17.23 4.17 15.71
C ALA A 73 16.72 3.78 14.30
N GLU A 74 16.88 2.51 13.89
CA GLU A 74 16.30 2.01 12.64
C GLU A 74 14.78 1.99 12.71
N MET A 75 14.21 1.42 13.77
CA MET A 75 12.76 1.36 13.97
C MET A 75 12.11 2.75 14.04
N SER A 76 12.80 3.75 14.59
CA SER A 76 12.30 5.12 14.64
C SER A 76 12.08 5.74 13.26
N ARG A 77 12.80 5.25 12.22
CA ARG A 77 12.62 5.69 10.83
C ARG A 77 11.35 5.14 10.19
N TRP A 78 10.77 4.08 10.75
CA TRP A 78 9.52 3.48 10.25
C TRP A 78 8.28 4.21 10.75
N LEU A 79 8.43 5.05 11.77
CA LEU A 79 7.32 5.81 12.30
C LEU A 79 6.88 6.89 11.30
N PRO A 80 5.56 7.13 11.16
CA PRO A 80 5.03 8.18 10.32
C PRO A 80 5.59 9.55 10.72
N ARG A 81 5.91 10.36 9.73
CA ARG A 81 6.35 11.74 9.93
C ARG A 81 5.27 12.68 9.43
N THR A 82 4.93 13.67 10.24
CA THR A 82 4.04 14.75 9.83
C THR A 82 4.85 15.82 9.12
N SER A 83 4.42 16.19 7.91
CA SER A 83 4.96 17.32 7.17
C SER A 83 3.97 18.47 7.21
N SER A 84 4.47 19.68 7.40
CA SER A 84 3.67 20.91 7.28
C SER A 84 3.61 21.43 5.83
N SER A 85 4.43 20.89 4.95
CA SER A 85 4.38 21.24 3.53
C SER A 85 3.24 20.54 2.82
N ARG A 86 2.70 21.19 1.77
CA ARG A 86 1.69 20.59 0.90
C ARG A 86 2.32 19.39 0.16
N GLY A 87 1.66 18.21 0.24
CA GLY A 87 2.12 17.02 -0.46
C GLY A 87 1.88 17.10 -1.97
N GLU A 88 2.68 16.37 -2.75
CA GLU A 88 2.50 16.29 -4.20
C GLU A 88 1.12 15.76 -4.58
N CYS A 89 0.56 14.81 -3.80
CA CYS A 89 -0.79 14.28 -3.98
C CYS A 89 -1.91 15.32 -3.75
N GLN A 90 -1.58 16.51 -3.25
CA GLN A 90 -2.50 17.61 -3.03
C GLN A 90 -2.40 18.71 -4.12
N GLN A 91 -1.63 18.49 -5.18
CA GLN A 91 -1.48 19.47 -6.27
C GLN A 91 -2.75 19.61 -7.09
N VAL A 92 -3.46 18.49 -7.32
CA VAL A 92 -4.74 18.47 -7.99
C VAL A 92 -5.83 18.22 -6.97
N VAL A 93 -6.77 19.17 -6.87
CA VAL A 93 -7.91 19.10 -5.96
C VAL A 93 -9.18 19.33 -6.77
N LEU A 94 -10.01 18.31 -6.89
CA LEU A 94 -11.30 18.36 -7.57
C LEU A 94 -12.41 18.36 -6.52
N GLN A 95 -13.35 19.30 -6.61
CA GLN A 95 -14.43 19.49 -5.64
C GLN A 95 -15.79 19.66 -6.32
N GLY A 96 -16.86 19.33 -5.62
CA GLY A 96 -18.22 19.49 -6.11
C GLY A 96 -18.47 18.75 -7.42
N GLU A 97 -18.89 19.45 -8.44
CA GLU A 97 -19.24 18.86 -9.75
C GLU A 97 -18.02 18.31 -10.51
N GLU A 98 -16.83 18.82 -10.25
CA GLU A 98 -15.60 18.38 -10.91
C GLU A 98 -15.05 17.05 -10.34
N ALA A 99 -15.46 16.70 -9.10
CA ALA A 99 -15.03 15.46 -8.46
C ALA A 99 -15.72 14.25 -9.08
N SER A 100 -14.96 13.42 -9.80
CA SER A 100 -15.46 12.21 -10.45
C SER A 100 -14.49 11.06 -10.31
N LEU A 101 -14.99 9.89 -9.91
CA LEU A 101 -14.24 8.64 -9.87
C LEU A 101 -13.93 8.10 -11.27
N ASP A 102 -14.63 8.57 -12.30
CA ASP A 102 -14.36 8.20 -13.69
C ASP A 102 -13.07 8.81 -14.25
N ALA A 103 -12.51 9.81 -13.56
CA ALA A 103 -11.18 10.34 -13.87
C ALA A 103 -10.05 9.34 -13.59
N LEU A 104 -10.32 8.29 -12.79
CA LEU A 104 -9.35 7.27 -12.38
C LEU A 104 -9.50 6.00 -13.24
N PRO A 105 -8.40 5.32 -13.62
CA PRO A 105 -8.44 4.10 -14.43
C PRO A 105 -8.81 2.88 -13.57
N VAL A 106 -9.96 2.92 -12.91
CA VAL A 106 -10.42 1.82 -12.05
C VAL A 106 -10.95 0.68 -12.92
N LEU A 107 -10.37 -0.50 -12.74
CA LEU A 107 -10.59 -1.64 -13.62
C LEU A 107 -11.73 -2.54 -13.12
N LYS A 108 -12.46 -3.15 -14.08
CA LYS A 108 -13.20 -4.39 -13.86
C LYS A 108 -12.23 -5.54 -14.09
N CYS A 109 -11.77 -6.19 -13.00
CA CYS A 109 -10.68 -7.17 -13.06
C CYS A 109 -11.08 -8.50 -13.69
N TRP A 110 -12.34 -8.93 -13.49
CA TRP A 110 -12.88 -10.20 -14.00
C TRP A 110 -14.22 -9.98 -14.69
N PRO A 111 -14.55 -10.79 -15.72
CA PRO A 111 -15.85 -10.68 -16.44
C PRO A 111 -17.06 -10.77 -15.51
N CYS A 112 -16.98 -11.61 -14.46
CA CYS A 112 -18.08 -11.84 -13.51
C CYS A 112 -18.02 -10.91 -12.29
N ASP A 113 -17.06 -9.98 -12.19
CA ASP A 113 -17.07 -8.97 -11.13
C ASP A 113 -18.32 -8.09 -11.22
N GLY A 114 -18.89 -7.72 -10.08
CA GLY A 114 -20.07 -6.88 -9.99
C GLY A 114 -19.87 -5.43 -10.48
N GLY A 115 -18.65 -5.05 -10.87
CA GLY A 115 -18.30 -3.72 -11.35
C GLY A 115 -16.80 -3.45 -11.36
N ARG A 116 -16.45 -2.18 -11.34
CA ARG A 116 -15.07 -1.70 -11.24
C ARG A 116 -14.65 -1.67 -9.77
N PHE A 117 -13.39 -2.03 -9.48
CA PHE A 117 -12.87 -2.08 -8.12
C PHE A 117 -11.52 -1.42 -7.98
N VAL A 118 -11.35 -0.61 -6.95
CA VAL A 118 -10.04 -0.24 -6.41
C VAL A 118 -9.56 -1.40 -5.54
N THR A 119 -8.48 -2.08 -5.95
CA THR A 119 -8.13 -3.40 -5.40
C THR A 119 -7.19 -3.36 -4.20
N LEU A 120 -6.36 -2.34 -4.06
CA LEU A 120 -5.35 -2.25 -2.99
C LEU A 120 -5.32 -0.87 -2.31
N PRO A 121 -6.46 -0.24 -2.00
CA PRO A 121 -6.43 1.05 -1.33
C PRO A 121 -6.07 0.90 0.14
N LEU A 122 -5.22 1.77 0.64
CA LEU A 122 -5.04 2.01 2.06
C LEU A 122 -6.07 3.06 2.49
N VAL A 123 -7.12 2.62 3.15
CA VAL A 123 -8.22 3.47 3.60
C VAL A 123 -7.89 4.01 4.99
N HIS A 124 -7.77 5.32 5.07
CA HIS A 124 -7.55 6.05 6.32
C HIS A 124 -8.89 6.56 6.83
N THR A 125 -9.24 6.18 8.05
CA THR A 125 -10.42 6.69 8.74
C THR A 125 -10.02 7.34 10.05
N LEU A 126 -10.82 8.29 10.50
CA LEU A 126 -10.65 8.98 11.78
C LEU A 126 -11.93 8.77 12.59
N ASP A 127 -11.78 8.30 13.81
CA ASP A 127 -12.89 8.21 14.74
C ASP A 127 -13.35 9.66 15.10
N PRO A 128 -14.60 10.02 14.86
CA PRO A 128 -15.08 11.39 15.08
C PRO A 128 -15.12 11.79 16.57
N GLU A 129 -15.21 10.81 17.49
CA GLU A 129 -15.29 11.06 18.93
C GLU A 129 -13.91 11.13 19.58
N THR A 130 -13.05 10.17 19.25
CA THR A 130 -11.74 10.02 19.89
C THR A 130 -10.59 10.63 19.11
N GLY A 131 -10.77 10.92 17.83
CA GLY A 131 -9.71 11.34 16.92
C GLY A 131 -8.70 10.25 16.58
N ILE A 132 -8.94 8.99 16.99
CA ILE A 132 -8.02 7.89 16.71
C ILE A 132 -8.09 7.54 15.24
N ARG A 133 -6.91 7.49 14.60
CA ARG A 133 -6.77 7.10 13.21
C ARG A 133 -6.72 5.57 13.07
N ASN A 134 -7.51 5.05 12.15
CA ASN A 134 -7.39 3.67 11.68
C ASN A 134 -6.92 3.66 10.23
N VAL A 135 -6.09 2.68 9.88
CA VAL A 135 -5.63 2.42 8.51
C VAL A 135 -5.84 0.96 8.21
N GLY A 136 -6.51 0.67 7.10
CA GLY A 136 -6.75 -0.70 6.68
C GLY A 136 -6.73 -0.85 5.17
N MET A 137 -6.41 -2.05 4.69
CA MET A 137 -6.50 -2.38 3.28
C MET A 137 -7.88 -2.97 3.01
N TYR A 138 -8.62 -2.35 2.08
CA TYR A 138 -9.97 -2.77 1.72
C TYR A 138 -10.14 -2.74 0.21
N ARG A 139 -11.07 -3.54 -0.32
CA ARG A 139 -11.50 -3.44 -1.71
C ARG A 139 -12.68 -2.48 -1.80
N LEU A 140 -12.62 -1.49 -2.69
CA LEU A 140 -13.71 -0.54 -2.90
C LEU A 140 -14.36 -0.82 -4.25
N GLN A 141 -15.68 -1.02 -4.26
CA GLN A 141 -16.46 -1.15 -5.49
C GLN A 141 -16.98 0.23 -5.92
N LEU A 142 -16.78 0.60 -7.18
CA LEU A 142 -17.37 1.79 -7.75
C LEU A 142 -18.77 1.44 -8.32
N PHE A 143 -19.76 2.19 -7.92
CA PHE A 143 -21.12 2.07 -8.47
C PHE A 143 -21.36 3.09 -9.58
N ASP A 144 -20.97 4.32 -9.36
CA ASP A 144 -21.09 5.42 -10.30
C ASP A 144 -19.91 6.41 -10.16
N ALA A 145 -20.00 7.55 -10.81
CA ALA A 145 -18.94 8.58 -10.81
C ALA A 145 -18.66 9.22 -9.43
N ARG A 146 -19.54 9.01 -8.45
CA ARG A 146 -19.47 9.68 -7.13
C ARG A 146 -19.68 8.73 -5.95
N THR A 147 -20.05 7.48 -6.22
CA THR A 147 -20.42 6.53 -5.18
C THR A 147 -19.52 5.30 -5.22
N ASP A 148 -18.91 5.01 -4.09
CA ASP A 148 -18.22 3.76 -3.85
C ASP A 148 -18.79 3.03 -2.63
N ARG A 149 -18.43 1.76 -2.51
CA ARG A 149 -18.72 0.96 -1.34
C ARG A 149 -17.48 0.21 -0.90
N LYS A 150 -17.07 0.45 0.33
CA LYS A 150 -16.07 -0.36 1.02
C LYS A 150 -16.65 -1.76 1.26
N SER A 151 -15.99 -2.78 0.71
CA SER A 151 -16.30 -4.18 1.03
C SER A 151 -15.67 -4.50 2.38
N VAL A 152 -16.50 -4.90 3.35
CA VAL A 152 -16.03 -5.54 4.59
C VAL A 152 -15.99 -7.04 4.28
N VAL A 153 -14.81 -7.61 4.26
CA VAL A 153 -14.58 -9.06 4.17
C VAL A 153 -14.56 -9.61 5.58
#